data_176ebd9237f00c63edb913f5b9034aa8
#
_entry.id   176ebd9237f00c63edb913f5b9034aa8
#
_cell.length_a   1.000
_cell.length_b   1.000
_cell.length_c   1.000
_cell.angle_alpha   90.00
_cell.angle_beta   90.00
_cell.angle_gamma   90.00
#
_symmetry.space_group_name_H-M   'P 1'
#
loop_
_entity.id
_entity.type
_entity.pdbx_description
1 polymer ?
#
loop_
_entity_poly.entity_id
_entity_poly.type
_entity_poly.pdbx_seq_one_letter_code
_entity_poly.pdbx_strand_id
1 'polypeptide(L)'
;MKKTKIINLFAGPGAGKSTIASGLFHEMKKRHIKCDAPYEFPKELAWNESNKEIKDQLYVIANQHRGIVRSYGIVDYIILDSPLLLSLAYKDNYTSEYPANLYGDSFEMMMLDIHNKYDNINIFLERPDKSHENEGRFHDENTSLQLDRRIKSILEVNDISYTKIKVDEFTIKSILDLVLK
;
A
#
# COMPACT_ATOMS: atom_id res chain seq x y z
N MET A 1 0.97 9.23 -24.19
CA MET A 1 0.74 8.04 -23.36
C MET A 1 -0.60 8.16 -22.66
N LYS A 2 -1.34 7.07 -22.50
CA LYS A 2 -2.55 7.04 -21.67
C LYS A 2 -2.16 7.29 -20.21
N LYS A 3 -2.91 8.16 -19.52
CA LYS A 3 -2.64 8.46 -18.13
C LYS A 3 -3.23 7.33 -17.27
N THR A 4 -2.40 6.57 -16.58
CA THR A 4 -2.84 5.53 -15.64
C THR A 4 -2.97 6.15 -14.24
N LYS A 5 -4.10 5.93 -13.57
CA LYS A 5 -4.28 6.32 -12.16
C LYS A 5 -3.88 5.19 -11.23
N ILE A 6 -3.22 5.52 -10.13
CA ILE A 6 -2.80 4.54 -9.12
C ILE A 6 -3.68 4.67 -7.88
N ILE A 7 -4.40 3.62 -7.55
CA ILE A 7 -5.22 3.53 -6.34
C ILE A 7 -4.36 2.92 -5.25
N ASN A 8 -3.98 3.73 -4.28
CA ASN A 8 -3.16 3.34 -3.14
C ASN A 8 -4.04 3.06 -1.92
N LEU A 9 -4.02 1.83 -1.41
CA LEU A 9 -4.74 1.45 -0.20
C LEU A 9 -3.78 1.49 1.00
N PHE A 10 -3.90 2.53 1.81
CA PHE A 10 -3.09 2.72 3.01
C PHE A 10 -3.81 2.19 4.23
N ALA A 11 -3.16 1.35 5.00
CA ALA A 11 -3.45 0.93 6.37
C ALA A 11 -2.32 0.03 6.88
N GLY A 12 -2.23 -0.15 8.18
CA GLY A 12 -1.38 -1.18 8.78
C GLY A 12 -1.86 -2.61 8.48
N PRO A 13 -1.15 -3.61 8.98
CA PRO A 13 -1.48 -5.02 8.81
C PRO A 13 -2.88 -5.34 9.34
N GLY A 14 -3.60 -6.27 8.69
CA GLY A 14 -4.89 -6.76 9.17
C GLY A 14 -6.10 -5.82 8.95
N ALA A 15 -5.95 -4.71 8.24
CA ALA A 15 -7.07 -3.80 7.91
C ALA A 15 -7.89 -4.23 6.67
N GLY A 16 -7.60 -5.39 6.07
CA GLY A 16 -8.34 -5.88 4.91
C GLY A 16 -7.87 -5.36 3.54
N LYS A 17 -6.69 -4.72 3.46
CA LYS A 17 -6.18 -4.15 2.18
C LYS A 17 -6.24 -5.12 1.02
N SER A 18 -5.68 -6.33 1.17
CA SER A 18 -5.62 -7.33 0.09
C SER A 18 -7.00 -7.84 -0.31
N THR A 19 -7.92 -7.99 0.67
CA THR A 19 -9.31 -8.36 0.41
C THR A 19 -10.02 -7.27 -0.40
N ILE A 20 -9.85 -6.01 0.00
CA ILE A 20 -10.45 -4.85 -0.68
C ILE A 20 -9.84 -4.68 -2.08
N ALA A 21 -8.50 -4.81 -2.22
CA ALA A 21 -7.84 -4.73 -3.52
C ALA A 21 -8.35 -5.80 -4.49
N SER A 22 -8.50 -7.05 -4.02
CA SER A 22 -9.01 -8.17 -4.82
C SER A 22 -10.47 -7.95 -5.24
N GLY A 23 -11.31 -7.48 -4.31
CA GLY A 23 -12.71 -7.19 -4.59
C GLY A 23 -12.87 -6.00 -5.55
N LEU A 24 -12.06 -4.95 -5.38
CA LEU A 24 -12.03 -3.79 -6.27
C LEU A 24 -11.59 -4.19 -7.69
N PHE A 25 -10.51 -4.99 -7.80
CA PHE A 25 -10.06 -5.54 -9.07
C PHE A 25 -11.15 -6.35 -9.76
N HIS A 26 -11.81 -7.27 -9.03
CA HIS A 26 -12.92 -8.07 -9.54
C HIS A 26 -14.04 -7.19 -10.09
N GLU A 27 -14.53 -6.21 -9.31
CA GLU A 27 -15.63 -5.35 -9.71
C GLU A 27 -15.28 -4.44 -10.90
N MET A 28 -14.04 -3.94 -10.97
CA MET A 28 -13.56 -3.18 -12.14
C MET A 28 -13.51 -4.05 -13.39
N LYS A 29 -13.01 -5.30 -13.29
CA LYS A 29 -13.00 -6.25 -14.42
C LYS A 29 -14.41 -6.58 -14.91
N LYS A 30 -15.38 -6.80 -14.03
CA LYS A 30 -16.79 -7.00 -14.38
C LYS A 30 -17.37 -5.82 -15.18
N ARG A 31 -16.92 -4.62 -14.91
CA ARG A 31 -17.32 -3.38 -15.62
C ARG A 31 -16.47 -3.11 -16.86
N HIS A 32 -15.66 -4.07 -17.32
CA HIS A 32 -14.76 -3.95 -18.46
C HIS A 32 -13.73 -2.80 -18.35
N ILE A 33 -13.41 -2.36 -17.14
CA ILE A 33 -12.39 -1.35 -16.88
C ILE A 33 -11.01 -2.01 -16.98
N LYS A 34 -10.11 -1.39 -17.73
CA LYS A 34 -8.73 -1.87 -17.85
C LYS A 34 -7.97 -1.55 -16.58
N CYS A 35 -7.75 -2.55 -15.73
CA CYS A 35 -7.01 -2.41 -14.49
C CYS A 35 -6.05 -3.58 -14.28
N ASP A 36 -5.02 -3.34 -13.46
CA ASP A 36 -4.07 -4.31 -12.94
C ASP A 36 -3.98 -4.18 -11.43
N ALA A 37 -3.66 -5.27 -10.75
CA ALA A 37 -3.36 -5.32 -9.32
C ALA A 37 -2.07 -6.14 -9.15
N PRO A 38 -0.90 -5.48 -9.20
CA PRO A 38 0.38 -6.16 -9.02
C PRO A 38 0.41 -6.90 -7.68
N TYR A 39 1.00 -8.10 -7.70
CA TYR A 39 1.15 -8.91 -6.51
C TYR A 39 1.99 -8.20 -5.44
N GLU A 40 1.63 -8.35 -4.17
CA GLU A 40 2.34 -7.80 -3.03
C GLU A 40 3.66 -8.56 -2.80
N PHE A 41 4.77 -7.98 -3.24
CA PHE A 41 6.08 -8.62 -3.17
C PHE A 41 6.53 -8.94 -1.72
N PRO A 42 6.33 -8.09 -0.70
CA PRO A 42 6.64 -8.44 0.69
C PRO A 42 5.94 -9.69 1.20
N LYS A 43 4.75 -9.98 0.70
CA LYS A 43 4.00 -11.18 1.08
C LYS A 43 4.63 -12.46 0.52
N GLU A 44 5.16 -12.39 -0.69
CA GLU A 44 5.94 -13.49 -1.27
C GLU A 44 7.18 -13.79 -0.43
N LEU A 45 7.91 -12.75 -0.03
CA LEU A 45 9.08 -12.90 0.83
C LEU A 45 8.73 -13.50 2.20
N ALA A 46 7.61 -13.08 2.78
CA ALA A 46 7.14 -13.62 4.06
C ALA A 46 6.79 -15.10 3.96
N TRP A 47 6.14 -15.53 2.88
CA TRP A 47 5.80 -16.95 2.67
C TRP A 47 7.00 -17.83 2.39
N ASN A 48 8.02 -17.28 1.73
CA ASN A 48 9.28 -17.98 1.44
C ASN A 48 10.25 -17.94 2.65
N GLU A 49 9.82 -17.39 3.80
CA GLU A 49 10.66 -17.22 4.99
C GLU A 49 11.95 -16.43 4.71
N SER A 50 11.92 -15.57 3.67
CA SER A 50 13.04 -14.72 3.23
C SER A 50 13.22 -13.52 4.16
N ASN A 51 13.57 -13.78 5.42
CA ASN A 51 13.62 -12.79 6.49
C ASN A 51 14.67 -11.69 6.27
N LYS A 52 15.73 -11.97 5.53
CA LYS A 52 16.77 -10.97 5.20
C LYS A 52 16.31 -10.04 4.09
N GLU A 53 15.74 -10.61 3.05
CA GLU A 53 15.27 -9.89 1.86
C GLU A 53 14.10 -8.95 2.19
N ILE A 54 13.17 -9.36 3.07
CA ILE A 54 12.05 -8.50 3.49
C ILE A 54 12.52 -7.26 4.26
N LYS A 55 13.69 -7.33 4.89
CA LYS A 55 14.31 -6.21 5.62
C LYS A 55 15.04 -5.24 4.70
N ASP A 56 15.45 -5.69 3.53
CA ASP A 56 16.06 -4.83 2.50
C ASP A 56 14.97 -4.01 1.79
N GLN A 57 14.70 -2.82 2.32
CA GLN A 57 13.64 -1.97 1.80
C GLN A 57 13.92 -1.46 0.38
N LEU A 58 15.17 -1.32 -0.06
CA LEU A 58 15.48 -0.98 -1.44
C LEU A 58 15.09 -2.12 -2.38
N TYR A 59 15.38 -3.36 -2.01
CA TYR A 59 14.99 -4.54 -2.78
C TYR A 59 13.47 -4.69 -2.87
N VAL A 60 12.78 -4.53 -1.74
CA VAL A 60 11.32 -4.59 -1.66
C VAL A 60 10.68 -3.54 -2.59
N ILE A 61 11.12 -2.28 -2.48
CA ILE A 61 10.58 -1.19 -3.27
C ILE A 61 10.86 -1.35 -4.75
N ALA A 62 12.07 -1.77 -5.12
CA ALA A 62 12.42 -1.98 -6.52
C ALA A 62 11.48 -3.00 -7.19
N ASN A 63 11.13 -4.08 -6.49
CA ASN A 63 10.21 -5.09 -7.01
C ASN A 63 8.75 -4.61 -7.04
N GLN A 64 8.29 -3.88 -6.02
CA GLN A 64 6.96 -3.27 -6.03
C GLN A 64 6.83 -2.24 -7.16
N HIS A 65 7.82 -1.35 -7.31
CA HIS A 65 7.83 -0.34 -8.37
C HIS A 65 7.86 -0.97 -9.76
N ARG A 66 8.60 -2.06 -9.95
CA ARG A 66 8.58 -2.83 -11.20
C ARG A 66 7.16 -3.32 -11.56
N GLY A 67 6.37 -3.73 -10.57
CA GLY A 67 4.96 -4.10 -10.76
C GLY A 67 4.15 -2.95 -11.35
N ILE A 68 4.36 -1.72 -10.86
CA ILE A 68 3.71 -0.51 -11.37
C ILE A 68 4.14 -0.24 -12.82
N VAL A 69 5.46 -0.17 -13.06
CA VAL A 69 6.04 0.18 -14.37
C VAL A 69 5.58 -0.78 -15.47
N ARG A 70 5.41 -2.07 -15.15
CA ARG A 70 4.94 -3.09 -16.09
C ARG A 70 3.59 -2.74 -16.70
N SER A 71 2.68 -2.17 -15.93
CA SER A 71 1.29 -1.93 -16.34
C SER A 71 1.00 -0.45 -16.62
N TYR A 72 1.89 0.47 -16.22
CA TYR A 72 1.71 1.90 -16.40
C TYR A 72 1.66 2.30 -17.88
N GLY A 73 0.68 3.11 -18.24
CA GLY A 73 0.44 3.53 -19.64
C GLY A 73 -0.32 2.49 -20.49
N ILE A 74 -0.55 1.27 -19.95
CA ILE A 74 -1.28 0.18 -20.62
C ILE A 74 -2.71 0.07 -20.09
N VAL A 75 -2.87 0.17 -18.76
CA VAL A 75 -4.17 0.10 -18.08
C VAL A 75 -4.65 1.47 -17.62
N ASP A 76 -5.94 1.59 -17.32
CA ASP A 76 -6.54 2.83 -16.79
C ASP A 76 -6.23 3.00 -15.30
N TYR A 77 -6.22 1.89 -14.56
CA TYR A 77 -6.00 1.87 -13.10
C TYR A 77 -5.02 0.78 -12.69
N ILE A 78 -4.18 1.10 -11.72
CA ILE A 78 -3.36 0.14 -10.99
C ILE A 78 -3.80 0.21 -9.52
N ILE A 79 -4.12 -0.94 -8.92
CA ILE A 79 -4.56 -1.06 -7.53
C ILE A 79 -3.39 -1.59 -6.72
N LEU A 80 -2.95 -0.85 -5.71
CA LEU A 80 -1.86 -1.23 -4.82
C LEU A 80 -2.39 -1.47 -3.40
N ASP A 81 -2.33 -2.70 -2.95
CA ASP A 81 -2.59 -3.07 -1.54
C ASP A 81 -1.35 -2.87 -0.66
N SER A 82 -0.21 -2.66 -1.27
CA SER A 82 1.05 -2.27 -0.62
C SER A 82 1.67 -1.07 -1.36
N PRO A 83 1.14 0.16 -1.18
CA PRO A 83 1.70 1.36 -1.77
C PRO A 83 3.16 1.58 -1.42
N LEU A 84 3.95 2.14 -2.34
CA LEU A 84 5.39 2.35 -2.15
C LEU A 84 5.72 3.11 -0.86
N LEU A 85 4.94 4.11 -0.50
CA LEU A 85 5.16 4.91 0.71
C LEU A 85 4.97 4.14 2.02
N LEU A 86 4.36 2.94 2.00
CA LEU A 86 4.29 2.09 3.20
C LEU A 86 5.69 1.69 3.69
N SER A 87 6.67 1.56 2.81
CA SER A 87 8.05 1.26 3.20
C SER A 87 8.66 2.29 4.14
N LEU A 88 8.20 3.56 4.08
CA LEU A 88 8.61 4.59 5.03
C LEU A 88 8.09 4.29 6.46
N ALA A 89 6.94 3.65 6.59
CA ALA A 89 6.42 3.23 7.88
C ALA A 89 7.16 2.02 8.46
N TYR A 90 7.76 1.20 7.60
CA TYR A 90 8.46 -0.01 8.00
C TYR A 90 9.98 0.15 8.09
N LYS A 91 10.56 1.21 7.51
CA LYS A 91 12.03 1.39 7.43
C LYS A 91 12.75 1.23 8.77
N ASP A 92 12.15 1.68 9.86
CA ASP A 92 12.78 1.66 11.19
C ASP A 92 12.56 0.34 11.95
N ASN A 93 11.66 -0.53 11.48
CA ASN A 93 11.42 -1.82 12.12
C ASN A 93 12.60 -2.78 11.96
N TYR A 94 13.52 -2.49 11.04
CA TYR A 94 14.63 -3.36 10.66
C TYR A 94 16.00 -2.74 10.88
N THR A 95 16.07 -1.56 11.51
CA THR A 95 17.32 -0.80 11.67
C THR A 95 18.35 -1.45 12.61
N SER A 96 17.94 -2.40 13.47
CA SER A 96 18.87 -3.07 14.39
C SER A 96 19.88 -4.01 13.70
N GLU A 97 19.61 -4.42 12.46
CA GLU A 97 20.47 -5.35 11.70
C GLU A 97 21.31 -4.64 10.62
N TYR A 98 21.08 -3.35 10.37
CA TYR A 98 21.78 -2.54 9.39
C TYR A 98 22.48 -1.35 10.05
N PRO A 99 23.44 -0.71 9.37
CA PRO A 99 24.03 0.54 9.87
C PRO A 99 22.94 1.57 10.20
N ALA A 100 23.11 2.28 11.30
CA ALA A 100 22.19 3.35 11.69
C ALA A 100 22.02 4.34 10.52
N ASN A 101 20.76 4.70 10.25
CA ASN A 101 20.38 5.61 9.17
C ASN A 101 20.70 5.11 7.75
N LEU A 102 20.81 3.79 7.52
CA LEU A 102 20.96 3.23 6.19
C LEU A 102 19.91 3.80 5.21
N TYR A 103 18.69 3.98 5.70
CA TYR A 103 17.57 4.59 4.96
C TYR A 103 17.29 6.01 5.49
N GLY A 104 18.25 6.92 5.28
CA GLY A 104 18.14 8.31 5.70
C GLY A 104 17.21 9.15 4.82
N ASP A 105 17.34 10.48 4.94
CA ASP A 105 16.49 11.46 4.24
C ASP A 105 16.45 11.27 2.72
N SER A 106 17.57 10.88 2.12
CA SER A 106 17.65 10.63 0.67
C SER A 106 16.71 9.51 0.22
N PHE A 107 16.52 8.49 1.03
CA PHE A 107 15.57 7.42 0.74
C PHE A 107 14.12 7.92 0.80
N GLU A 108 13.78 8.70 1.81
CA GLU A 108 12.47 9.31 1.95
C GLU A 108 12.16 10.26 0.78
N MET A 109 13.10 11.14 0.45
CA MET A 109 12.98 12.04 -0.70
C MET A 109 12.76 11.29 -2.00
N MET A 110 13.54 10.22 -2.26
CA MET A 110 13.36 9.38 -3.45
C MET A 110 11.97 8.77 -3.51
N MET A 111 11.43 8.27 -2.39
CA MET A 111 10.10 7.66 -2.34
C MET A 111 8.99 8.67 -2.62
N LEU A 112 9.11 9.86 -2.05
CA LEU A 112 8.18 10.97 -2.28
C LEU A 112 8.24 11.44 -3.72
N ASP A 113 9.44 11.59 -4.30
CA ASP A 113 9.62 11.96 -5.70
C ASP A 113 8.98 10.94 -6.65
N ILE A 114 9.19 9.64 -6.41
CA ILE A 114 8.57 8.59 -7.22
C ILE A 114 7.05 8.66 -7.08
N HIS A 115 6.52 8.77 -5.86
CA HIS A 115 5.08 8.87 -5.63
C HIS A 115 4.47 10.05 -6.39
N ASN A 116 5.08 11.22 -6.30
CA ASN A 116 4.58 12.46 -6.91
C ASN A 116 4.64 12.47 -8.45
N LYS A 117 5.34 11.53 -9.10
CA LYS A 117 5.33 11.39 -10.58
C LYS A 117 4.08 10.70 -11.10
N TYR A 118 3.32 10.04 -10.24
CA TYR A 118 2.13 9.30 -10.62
C TYR A 118 0.84 10.08 -10.33
N ASP A 119 -0.23 9.73 -11.01
CA ASP A 119 -1.59 10.22 -10.73
C ASP A 119 -2.21 9.33 -9.64
N ASN A 120 -2.05 9.74 -8.39
CA ASN A 120 -2.39 8.95 -7.23
C ASN A 120 -3.80 9.25 -6.72
N ILE A 121 -4.54 8.19 -6.38
CA ILE A 121 -5.76 8.21 -5.58
C ILE A 121 -5.43 7.51 -4.27
N ASN A 122 -5.19 8.29 -3.22
CA ASN A 122 -4.77 7.76 -1.93
C ASN A 122 -5.99 7.54 -1.04
N ILE A 123 -6.15 6.33 -0.54
CA ILE A 123 -7.26 5.91 0.31
C ILE A 123 -6.68 5.34 1.60
N PHE A 124 -7.05 5.94 2.73
CA PHE A 124 -6.74 5.38 4.04
C PHE A 124 -7.93 4.57 4.54
N LEU A 125 -7.72 3.26 4.71
CA LEU A 125 -8.73 2.35 5.21
C LEU A 125 -8.77 2.41 6.75
N GLU A 126 -9.88 2.89 7.28
CA GLU A 126 -10.12 2.90 8.72
C GLU A 126 -10.69 1.55 9.16
N ARG A 127 -10.05 0.94 10.17
CA ARG A 127 -10.46 -0.37 10.69
C ARG A 127 -11.90 -0.34 11.16
N PRO A 128 -12.64 -1.46 11.05
CA PRO A 128 -13.93 -1.58 11.72
C PRO A 128 -13.74 -1.50 13.24
N ASP A 129 -14.76 -1.01 13.95
CA ASP A 129 -14.70 -0.80 15.40
C ASP A 129 -14.50 -2.11 16.22
N LYS A 130 -14.72 -3.26 15.58
CA LYS A 130 -14.45 -4.58 16.17
C LYS A 130 -13.48 -5.31 15.25
N SER A 131 -12.23 -5.43 15.69
CA SER A 131 -11.23 -6.27 15.02
C SER A 131 -11.65 -7.73 15.18
N HIS A 132 -11.99 -8.38 14.09
CA HIS A 132 -12.29 -9.81 14.08
C HIS A 132 -11.07 -10.58 13.59
N GLU A 133 -10.76 -11.67 14.31
CA GLU A 133 -9.85 -12.76 13.99
C GLU A 133 -8.36 -12.48 14.11
N ASN A 134 -7.77 -13.12 15.15
CA ASN A 134 -6.32 -13.14 15.42
C ASN A 134 -5.59 -14.26 14.66
N GLU A 135 -6.28 -15.14 13.94
CA GLU A 135 -5.66 -16.27 13.26
C GLU A 135 -4.91 -15.82 11.99
N GLY A 136 -3.65 -16.20 11.87
CA GLY A 136 -2.80 -15.96 10.70
C GLY A 136 -2.17 -14.57 10.62
N ARG A 137 -2.04 -13.81 11.72
CA ARG A 137 -1.43 -12.46 11.73
C ARG A 137 -0.07 -12.44 12.40
N PHE A 138 0.93 -11.86 11.72
CA PHE A 138 2.29 -11.67 12.24
C PHE A 138 2.43 -10.49 13.23
N HIS A 139 1.42 -9.63 13.36
CA HIS A 139 1.45 -8.45 14.23
C HIS A 139 0.26 -8.44 15.19
N ASP A 140 0.51 -8.05 16.44
CA ASP A 140 -0.54 -7.80 17.41
C ASP A 140 -1.36 -6.53 17.07
N GLU A 141 -2.48 -6.35 17.73
CA GLU A 141 -3.39 -5.22 17.49
C GLU A 141 -2.71 -3.87 17.80
N ASN A 142 -1.91 -3.79 18.87
CA ASN A 142 -1.23 -2.56 19.26
C ASN A 142 -0.22 -2.13 18.21
N THR A 143 0.59 -3.05 17.70
CA THR A 143 1.55 -2.81 16.62
C THR A 143 0.84 -2.35 15.35
N SER A 144 -0.30 -2.97 15.01
CA SER A 144 -1.10 -2.58 13.85
C SER A 144 -1.65 -1.16 13.96
N LEU A 145 -2.14 -0.76 15.13
CA LEU A 145 -2.63 0.60 15.41
C LEU A 145 -1.49 1.65 15.41
N GLN A 146 -0.31 1.29 15.91
CA GLN A 146 0.86 2.16 15.85
C GLN A 146 1.28 2.41 14.39
N LEU A 147 1.27 1.38 13.56
CA LEU A 147 1.55 1.52 12.13
C LEU A 147 0.50 2.37 11.42
N ASP A 148 -0.78 2.24 11.74
CA ASP A 148 -1.83 3.11 11.19
C ASP A 148 -1.56 4.59 11.51
N ARG A 149 -1.20 4.91 12.76
CA ARG A 149 -0.84 6.29 13.18
C ARG A 149 0.39 6.79 12.43
N ARG A 150 1.41 5.95 12.29
CA ARG A 150 2.64 6.30 11.58
C ARG A 150 2.39 6.56 10.11
N ILE A 151 1.59 5.71 9.43
CA ILE A 151 1.22 5.91 8.04
C ILE A 151 0.48 7.25 7.86
N LYS A 152 -0.50 7.55 8.73
CA LYS A 152 -1.21 8.84 8.70
C LYS A 152 -0.23 10.01 8.87
N SER A 153 0.68 9.94 9.84
CA SER A 153 1.69 10.97 10.06
C SER A 153 2.57 11.19 8.83
N ILE A 154 3.02 10.13 8.16
CA ILE A 154 3.81 10.22 6.93
C ILE A 154 3.03 10.95 5.84
N LEU A 155 1.76 10.62 5.63
CA LEU A 155 0.93 11.26 4.62
C LEU A 155 0.71 12.76 4.96
N GLU A 156 0.40 13.07 6.21
CA GLU A 156 0.10 14.43 6.68
C GLU A 156 1.32 15.36 6.67
N VAL A 157 2.48 14.88 7.15
CA VAL A 157 3.74 15.67 7.20
C VAL A 157 4.24 15.98 5.79
N ASN A 158 3.95 15.13 4.82
CA ASN A 158 4.37 15.31 3.44
C ASN A 158 3.28 15.91 2.53
N ASP A 159 2.23 16.50 3.10
CA ASP A 159 1.10 17.13 2.39
C ASP A 159 0.45 16.22 1.34
N ILE A 160 0.44 14.90 1.58
CA ILE A 160 -0.18 13.92 0.69
C ILE A 160 -1.66 13.80 1.03
N SER A 161 -2.50 14.33 0.15
CA SER A 161 -3.95 14.23 0.29
C SER A 161 -4.43 12.79 0.20
N TYR A 162 -5.37 12.40 1.06
CA TYR A 162 -5.99 11.09 1.06
C TYR A 162 -7.45 11.13 1.50
N THR A 163 -8.23 10.15 1.06
CA THR A 163 -9.62 9.98 1.48
C THR A 163 -9.69 8.88 2.54
N LYS A 164 -10.35 9.14 3.67
CA LYS A 164 -10.62 8.13 4.70
C LYS A 164 -11.88 7.35 4.32
N ILE A 165 -11.78 6.02 4.34
CA ILE A 165 -12.92 5.12 4.11
C ILE A 165 -12.94 4.08 5.23
N LYS A 166 -14.05 4.00 5.95
CA LYS A 166 -14.28 2.97 6.97
C LYS A 166 -14.50 1.63 6.28
N VAL A 167 -13.81 0.60 6.78
CA VAL A 167 -13.93 -0.76 6.24
C VAL A 167 -15.23 -1.40 6.71
N ASP A 168 -16.12 -1.65 5.77
CA ASP A 168 -17.42 -2.31 5.94
C ASP A 168 -17.84 -3.04 4.65
N GLU A 169 -19.07 -3.50 4.58
CA GLU A 169 -19.64 -4.17 3.40
C GLU A 169 -19.78 -3.25 2.17
N PHE A 170 -19.79 -1.93 2.36
CA PHE A 170 -19.92 -0.93 1.28
C PHE A 170 -18.59 -0.37 0.80
N THR A 171 -17.46 -0.77 1.40
CA THR A 171 -16.13 -0.21 1.13
C THR A 171 -15.78 -0.23 -0.36
N ILE A 172 -15.97 -1.37 -1.03
CA ILE A 172 -15.66 -1.51 -2.47
C ILE A 172 -16.49 -0.55 -3.30
N LYS A 173 -17.80 -0.44 -3.01
CA LYS A 173 -18.69 0.49 -3.69
C LYS A 173 -18.25 1.93 -3.47
N SER A 174 -17.94 2.31 -2.26
CA SER A 174 -17.49 3.66 -1.91
C SER A 174 -16.21 4.05 -2.66
N ILE A 175 -15.26 3.11 -2.80
CA ILE A 175 -14.04 3.32 -3.57
C ILE A 175 -14.37 3.47 -5.06
N LEU A 176 -15.21 2.61 -5.62
CA LEU A 176 -15.62 2.72 -7.03
C LEU A 176 -16.30 4.05 -7.33
N ASP A 177 -17.20 4.49 -6.46
CA ASP A 177 -17.88 5.78 -6.59
C ASP A 177 -16.91 6.98 -6.50
N LEU A 178 -15.80 6.84 -5.77
CA LEU A 178 -14.74 7.84 -5.67
C LEU A 178 -13.87 7.88 -6.93
N VAL A 179 -13.45 6.73 -7.45
CA VAL A 179 -12.43 6.64 -8.51
C VAL A 179 -13.00 6.73 -9.92
N LEU A 180 -14.29 6.45 -10.12
CA LEU A 180 -14.95 6.43 -11.43
C LEU A 180 -15.74 7.71 -11.72
N LYS A 181 -15.64 8.72 -10.86
CA LYS A 181 -16.14 10.07 -11.14
C LYS A 181 -15.25 10.75 -12.17
#